data_743ebc47a1c6c46b0bfd81053b4d4b8f
#
_entry.id   743ebc47a1c6c46b0bfd81053b4d4b8f
#
_cell.length_a   1.000
_cell.length_b   1.000
_cell.length_c   1.000
_cell.angle_alpha   90.00
_cell.angle_beta   90.00
_cell.angle_gamma   90.00
#
_symmetry.space_group_name_H-M   'P 1'
#
loop_
_entity.id
_entity.type
_entity.pdbx_description
1 polymer ?
#
loop_
_entity_poly.entity_id
_entity_poly.type
_entity_poly.pdbx_seq_one_letter_code
_entity_poly.pdbx_strand_id
1 'polypeptide(L)'
;NEALNQARVEETGIPMPKLIEVCKLDGKWAIVSDYIEGKTLQQLMDENPAKTEEYLDLFVDIQMSILAKTCPMLNKLKDKMQGKISQTDLDATTRYDLHTRLAGMHTHNKVCHGDFRPSNIIIGNDGVNYVIDWAHVTQGNGAADAARTYLLFCLRGDQKLADKYLDLFCKKTDTAKQYVQKWLPIVAASQSVKGNPEERDFLLRWADVVDYE
;
A
#
# COMPACT_ATOMS: atom_id res chain seq x y z
N ASN A 1 -14.81 4.65 -8.35
CA ASN A 1 -14.04 5.17 -7.18
C ASN A 1 -12.55 5.45 -7.51
N GLU A 2 -11.92 4.67 -8.41
CA GLU A 2 -10.49 4.83 -8.77
C GLU A 2 -10.21 6.19 -9.40
N ALA A 3 -10.93 6.58 -10.44
CA ALA A 3 -10.75 7.88 -11.10
C ALA A 3 -10.91 9.07 -10.12
N LEU A 4 -11.87 8.98 -9.20
CA LEU A 4 -12.06 10.00 -8.17
C LEU A 4 -10.88 10.06 -7.19
N ASN A 5 -10.35 8.92 -6.81
CA ASN A 5 -9.15 8.84 -5.97
C ASN A 5 -7.93 9.42 -6.71
N GLN A 6 -7.76 9.06 -7.99
CA GLN A 6 -6.68 9.58 -8.82
C GLN A 6 -6.77 11.11 -8.93
N ALA A 7 -7.93 11.66 -9.26
CA ALA A 7 -8.12 13.11 -9.34
C ALA A 7 -7.81 13.84 -8.01
N ARG A 8 -8.18 13.24 -6.86
CA ARG A 8 -7.88 13.80 -5.54
C ARG A 8 -6.40 13.81 -5.22
N VAL A 9 -5.68 12.73 -5.58
CA VAL A 9 -4.23 12.63 -5.34
C VAL A 9 -3.45 13.54 -6.26
N GLU A 10 -3.90 13.74 -7.50
CA GLU A 10 -3.26 14.63 -8.48
C GLU A 10 -3.04 16.05 -7.91
N GLU A 11 -3.99 16.55 -7.13
CA GLU A 11 -3.89 17.86 -6.44
C GLU A 11 -2.74 17.93 -5.40
N THR A 12 -2.19 16.80 -4.97
CA THR A 12 -1.08 16.77 -3.99
C THR A 12 0.28 17.04 -4.62
N GLY A 13 0.37 17.03 -5.95
CA GLY A 13 1.62 17.19 -6.70
C GLY A 13 2.54 15.96 -6.66
N ILE A 14 2.03 14.79 -6.29
CA ILE A 14 2.75 13.52 -6.47
C ILE A 14 2.86 13.24 -7.97
N PRO A 15 4.06 12.91 -8.50
CA PRO A 15 4.20 12.52 -9.89
C PRO A 15 3.38 11.27 -10.23
N MET A 16 2.44 11.43 -11.15
CA MET A 16 1.53 10.38 -11.59
C MET A 16 0.99 10.72 -12.98
N PRO A 17 0.49 9.72 -13.75
CA PRO A 17 -0.21 10.00 -15.01
C PRO A 17 -1.44 10.86 -14.75
N LYS A 18 -1.60 11.94 -15.49
CA LYS A 18 -2.78 12.82 -15.36
C LYS A 18 -4.04 12.12 -15.85
N LEU A 19 -5.11 12.28 -15.10
CA LEU A 19 -6.43 11.82 -15.51
C LEU A 19 -6.93 12.69 -16.67
N ILE A 20 -7.20 12.07 -17.82
CA ILE A 20 -7.71 12.76 -19.02
C ILE A 20 -9.24 12.64 -19.07
N GLU A 21 -9.75 11.41 -18.96
CA GLU A 21 -11.16 11.14 -19.19
C GLU A 21 -11.62 9.86 -18.45
N VAL A 22 -12.89 9.83 -18.10
CA VAL A 22 -13.61 8.62 -17.70
C VAL A 22 -14.73 8.38 -18.68
N CYS A 23 -14.65 7.30 -19.44
CA CYS A 23 -15.58 6.99 -20.51
C CYS A 23 -16.09 5.55 -20.46
N LYS A 24 -17.01 5.21 -21.34
CA LYS A 24 -17.42 3.81 -21.58
C LYS A 24 -16.83 3.31 -22.89
N LEU A 25 -16.07 2.21 -22.82
CA LEU A 25 -15.57 1.47 -23.96
C LEU A 25 -16.17 0.06 -23.92
N ASP A 26 -16.85 -0.35 -24.97
CA ASP A 26 -17.50 -1.67 -25.10
C ASP A 26 -18.40 -2.01 -23.89
N GLY A 27 -19.13 -1.02 -23.38
CA GLY A 27 -20.06 -1.18 -22.26
C GLY A 27 -19.40 -1.21 -20.87
N LYS A 28 -18.06 -1.14 -20.77
CA LYS A 28 -17.31 -1.08 -19.52
C LYS A 28 -16.79 0.33 -19.25
N TRP A 29 -16.70 0.67 -17.97
CA TRP A 29 -16.05 1.91 -17.55
C TRP A 29 -14.54 1.81 -17.76
N ALA A 30 -13.96 2.83 -18.39
CA ALA A 30 -12.53 2.98 -18.62
C ALA A 30 -12.03 4.32 -18.08
N ILE A 31 -10.80 4.31 -17.58
CA ILE A 31 -10.06 5.51 -17.18
C ILE A 31 -8.99 5.74 -18.23
N VAL A 32 -8.96 6.92 -18.79
CA VAL A 32 -7.94 7.36 -19.74
C VAL A 32 -7.00 8.32 -19.02
N SER A 33 -5.72 8.05 -19.07
CA SER A 33 -4.68 8.90 -18.48
C SER A 33 -3.48 9.05 -19.42
N ASP A 34 -2.57 9.97 -19.09
CA ASP A 34 -1.31 10.11 -19.79
C ASP A 34 -0.58 8.77 -19.88
N TYR A 35 0.04 8.51 -21.02
CA TYR A 35 0.96 7.39 -21.18
C TYR A 35 2.36 7.82 -20.73
N ILE A 36 2.94 7.09 -19.80
CA ILE A 36 4.31 7.33 -19.31
C ILE A 36 5.27 6.37 -19.99
N GLU A 37 6.20 6.93 -20.78
CA GLU A 37 7.29 6.15 -21.36
C GLU A 37 8.34 5.84 -20.30
N GLY A 38 8.63 4.55 -20.08
CA GLY A 38 9.59 4.11 -19.07
C GLY A 38 9.45 2.63 -18.77
N LYS A 39 10.17 2.19 -17.73
CA LYS A 39 10.07 0.83 -17.17
C LYS A 39 9.55 0.88 -15.75
N THR A 40 8.80 -0.14 -15.37
CA THR A 40 8.45 -0.26 -13.95
C THR A 40 9.70 -0.54 -13.13
N LEU A 41 9.71 -0.09 -11.88
CA LEU A 41 10.80 -0.38 -10.95
C LEU A 41 10.98 -1.90 -10.78
N GLN A 42 9.87 -2.67 -10.84
CA GLN A 42 9.93 -4.13 -10.81
C GLN A 42 10.71 -4.69 -12.00
N GLN A 43 10.45 -4.21 -13.22
CA GLN A 43 11.21 -4.64 -14.41
C GLN A 43 12.70 -4.35 -14.26
N LEU A 44 13.05 -3.16 -13.73
CA LEU A 44 14.45 -2.81 -13.49
C LEU A 44 15.11 -3.70 -12.44
N MET A 45 14.41 -4.07 -11.38
CA MET A 45 14.89 -5.01 -10.36
C MET A 45 15.11 -6.41 -10.94
N ASP A 46 14.19 -6.88 -11.78
CA ASP A 46 14.26 -8.19 -12.42
C ASP A 46 15.39 -8.26 -13.46
N GLU A 47 15.61 -7.17 -14.22
CA GLU A 47 16.70 -7.07 -15.20
C GLU A 47 18.09 -6.90 -14.56
N ASN A 48 18.16 -6.29 -13.39
CA ASN A 48 19.41 -5.97 -12.71
C ASN A 48 19.40 -6.38 -11.22
N PRO A 49 19.39 -7.69 -10.91
CA PRO A 49 19.32 -8.16 -9.52
C PRO A 49 20.48 -7.65 -8.63
N ALA A 50 21.65 -7.36 -9.21
CA ALA A 50 22.78 -6.80 -8.48
C ALA A 50 22.52 -5.39 -7.92
N LYS A 51 21.54 -4.67 -8.46
CA LYS A 51 21.13 -3.33 -8.03
C LYS A 51 19.90 -3.32 -7.11
N THR A 52 19.45 -4.47 -6.64
CA THR A 52 18.24 -4.58 -5.83
C THR A 52 18.26 -3.63 -4.61
N GLU A 53 19.40 -3.45 -3.96
CA GLU A 53 19.51 -2.55 -2.80
C GLU A 53 19.36 -1.08 -3.19
N GLU A 54 19.95 -0.66 -4.32
CA GLU A 54 19.81 0.69 -4.87
C GLU A 54 18.33 0.96 -5.23
N TYR A 55 17.67 0.02 -5.89
CA TYR A 55 16.25 0.15 -6.25
C TYR A 55 15.33 0.11 -5.03
N LEU A 56 15.68 -0.66 -4.00
CA LEU A 56 14.91 -0.67 -2.76
C LEU A 56 15.04 0.66 -2.00
N ASP A 57 16.22 1.26 -2.03
CA ASP A 57 16.46 2.58 -1.44
C ASP A 57 15.60 3.65 -2.13
N LEU A 58 15.59 3.67 -3.47
CA LEU A 58 14.71 4.54 -4.28
C LEU A 58 13.23 4.28 -3.99
N PHE A 59 12.83 3.00 -3.88
CA PHE A 59 11.46 2.60 -3.59
C PHE A 59 10.96 3.21 -2.26
N VAL A 60 11.77 3.11 -1.22
CA VAL A 60 11.44 3.69 0.10
C VAL A 60 11.40 5.22 0.04
N ASP A 61 12.31 5.87 -0.69
CA ASP A 61 12.30 7.34 -0.85
C ASP A 61 11.03 7.82 -1.55
N ILE A 62 10.57 7.11 -2.58
CA ILE A 62 9.31 7.43 -3.25
C ILE A 62 8.14 7.26 -2.27
N GLN A 63 8.10 6.18 -1.48
CA GLN A 63 7.06 6.00 -0.46
C GLN A 63 7.06 7.12 0.57
N MET A 64 8.23 7.53 1.05
CA MET A 64 8.35 8.66 1.98
C MET A 64 7.82 9.96 1.39
N SER A 65 8.08 10.20 0.10
CA SER A 65 7.57 11.39 -0.60
C SER A 65 6.03 11.42 -0.66
N ILE A 66 5.40 10.26 -0.84
CA ILE A 66 3.94 10.09 -0.80
C ILE A 66 3.42 10.33 0.64
N LEU A 67 4.04 9.69 1.62
CA LEU A 67 3.68 9.81 3.04
C LEU A 67 3.90 11.21 3.61
N ALA A 68 4.67 12.05 2.94
CA ALA A 68 4.84 13.46 3.30
C ALA A 68 3.64 14.33 2.87
N LYS A 69 2.75 13.81 2.02
CA LYS A 69 1.58 14.54 1.51
C LYS A 69 0.35 14.28 2.37
N THR A 70 -0.58 15.24 2.32
CA THR A 70 -1.92 15.12 2.91
C THR A 70 -2.98 15.36 1.85
N CYS A 71 -4.10 14.65 1.94
CA CYS A 71 -5.25 14.81 1.05
C CYS A 71 -6.55 14.57 1.84
N PRO A 72 -7.12 15.61 2.46
CA PRO A 72 -8.29 15.46 3.33
C PRO A 72 -9.55 14.90 2.64
N MET A 73 -9.59 14.97 1.31
CA MET A 73 -10.70 14.44 0.50
C MET A 73 -10.68 12.91 0.39
N LEU A 74 -9.60 12.24 0.76
CA LEU A 74 -9.50 10.78 0.73
C LEU A 74 -10.27 10.14 1.88
N ASN A 75 -10.75 8.93 1.65
CA ASN A 75 -11.36 8.11 2.69
C ASN A 75 -10.35 7.82 3.80
N LYS A 76 -10.81 7.79 5.05
CA LYS A 76 -9.96 7.47 6.19
C LYS A 76 -9.60 5.99 6.20
N LEU A 77 -8.31 5.70 6.38
CA LEU A 77 -7.78 4.33 6.41
C LEU A 77 -8.45 3.47 7.51
N LYS A 78 -8.59 4.02 8.71
CA LYS A 78 -9.21 3.30 9.85
C LYS A 78 -10.66 2.91 9.57
N ASP A 79 -11.45 3.82 9.00
CA ASP A 79 -12.87 3.54 8.68
C ASP A 79 -12.98 2.45 7.62
N LYS A 80 -12.11 2.49 6.60
CA LYS A 80 -12.03 1.47 5.55
C LYS A 80 -11.63 0.10 6.13
N MET A 81 -10.63 0.06 7.03
CA MET A 81 -10.20 -1.17 7.67
C MET A 81 -11.28 -1.73 8.61
N GLN A 82 -11.92 -0.88 9.40
CA GLN A 82 -13.02 -1.27 10.28
C GLN A 82 -14.13 -1.97 9.51
N GLY A 83 -14.59 -1.38 8.41
CA GLY A 83 -15.62 -1.99 7.56
C GLY A 83 -15.20 -3.32 6.97
N LYS A 84 -13.93 -3.47 6.59
CA LYS A 84 -13.40 -4.72 6.03
C LYS A 84 -13.22 -5.82 7.08
N ILE A 85 -12.70 -5.51 8.27
CA ILE A 85 -12.58 -6.48 9.37
C ILE A 85 -13.96 -7.06 9.72
N SER A 86 -14.99 -6.21 9.74
CA SER A 86 -16.38 -6.65 9.99
C SER A 86 -16.94 -7.62 8.92
N GLN A 87 -16.33 -7.64 7.73
CA GLN A 87 -16.73 -8.53 6.61
C GLN A 87 -15.91 -9.83 6.56
N THR A 88 -14.93 -10.02 7.46
CA THR A 88 -14.14 -11.25 7.50
C THR A 88 -14.95 -12.42 8.08
N ASP A 89 -14.56 -13.64 7.69
CA ASP A 89 -15.11 -14.89 8.26
C ASP A 89 -14.41 -15.29 9.57
N LEU A 90 -13.58 -14.41 10.14
CA LEU A 90 -12.94 -14.64 11.44
C LEU A 90 -14.01 -14.77 12.54
N ASP A 91 -13.70 -15.52 13.60
CA ASP A 91 -14.59 -15.62 14.76
C ASP A 91 -14.82 -14.26 15.44
N ALA A 92 -15.85 -14.19 16.28
CA ALA A 92 -16.26 -12.94 16.91
C ALA A 92 -15.20 -12.35 17.85
N THR A 93 -14.45 -13.20 18.54
CA THR A 93 -13.39 -12.79 19.48
C THR A 93 -12.25 -12.14 18.70
N THR A 94 -11.73 -12.83 17.68
CA THR A 94 -10.66 -12.31 16.81
C THR A 94 -11.07 -11.00 16.14
N ARG A 95 -12.29 -10.90 15.63
CA ARG A 95 -12.77 -9.60 15.07
C ARG A 95 -12.81 -8.49 16.11
N TYR A 96 -13.29 -8.79 17.32
CA TYR A 96 -13.34 -7.82 18.42
C TYR A 96 -11.92 -7.34 18.80
N ASP A 97 -10.96 -8.23 18.92
CA ASP A 97 -9.58 -7.89 19.23
C ASP A 97 -8.95 -7.03 18.15
N LEU A 98 -9.16 -7.37 16.86
CA LEU A 98 -8.68 -6.56 15.74
C LEU A 98 -9.29 -5.16 15.73
N HIS A 99 -10.59 -5.03 16.02
CA HIS A 99 -11.24 -3.71 16.15
C HIS A 99 -10.68 -2.90 17.32
N THR A 100 -10.44 -3.55 18.46
CA THR A 100 -9.85 -2.90 19.64
C THR A 100 -8.43 -2.43 19.36
N ARG A 101 -7.61 -3.27 18.73
CA ARG A 101 -6.25 -2.90 18.28
C ARG A 101 -6.29 -1.74 17.29
N LEU A 102 -7.15 -1.80 16.27
CA LEU A 102 -7.30 -0.73 15.28
C LEU A 102 -7.72 0.60 15.95
N ALA A 103 -8.63 0.56 16.92
CA ALA A 103 -9.06 1.74 17.68
C ALA A 103 -7.88 2.38 18.43
N GLY A 104 -7.00 1.56 19.05
CA GLY A 104 -5.83 1.99 19.80
C GLY A 104 -4.67 2.52 18.93
N MET A 105 -4.66 2.30 17.62
CA MET A 105 -3.59 2.80 16.76
C MET A 105 -3.68 4.31 16.57
N HIS A 106 -2.53 4.99 16.46
CA HIS A 106 -2.51 6.44 16.21
C HIS A 106 -3.13 6.80 14.86
N THR A 107 -3.90 7.88 14.85
CA THR A 107 -4.52 8.45 13.64
C THR A 107 -3.59 9.49 13.05
N HIS A 108 -3.24 9.34 11.76
CA HIS A 108 -2.51 10.31 10.96
C HIS A 108 -3.32 10.66 9.71
N ASN A 109 -2.90 11.72 8.99
CA ASN A 109 -3.56 12.20 7.78
C ASN A 109 -2.65 12.10 6.54
N LYS A 110 -1.68 11.18 6.56
CA LYS A 110 -0.75 10.97 5.45
C LYS A 110 -1.46 10.31 4.28
N VAL A 111 -1.06 10.62 3.05
CA VAL A 111 -1.49 9.86 1.88
C VAL A 111 -0.89 8.47 1.97
N CYS A 112 -1.73 7.44 2.03
CA CYS A 112 -1.37 6.04 2.06
C CYS A 112 -1.83 5.38 0.76
N HIS A 113 -0.91 4.83 -0.03
CA HIS A 113 -1.21 4.27 -1.34
C HIS A 113 -2.12 3.02 -1.25
N GLY A 114 -1.85 2.14 -0.30
CA GLY A 114 -2.63 0.93 -0.05
C GLY A 114 -2.34 -0.26 -0.97
N ASP A 115 -1.52 -0.06 -2.02
CA ASP A 115 -0.98 -1.11 -2.90
C ASP A 115 0.42 -0.71 -3.42
N PHE A 116 1.25 -0.16 -2.53
CA PHE A 116 2.56 0.35 -2.89
C PHE A 116 3.54 -0.82 -3.10
N ARG A 117 3.94 -1.01 -4.36
CA ARG A 117 4.83 -2.09 -4.82
C ARG A 117 5.64 -1.65 -6.04
N PRO A 118 6.80 -2.28 -6.33
CA PRO A 118 7.67 -1.84 -7.42
C PRO A 118 7.02 -1.85 -8.80
N SER A 119 6.02 -2.72 -9.05
CA SER A 119 5.27 -2.74 -10.30
C SER A 119 4.33 -1.53 -10.48
N ASN A 120 4.04 -0.79 -9.42
CA ASN A 120 3.20 0.42 -9.43
C ASN A 120 4.03 1.72 -9.45
N ILE A 121 5.31 1.62 -9.80
CA ILE A 121 6.21 2.76 -10.00
C ILE A 121 6.80 2.66 -11.41
N ILE A 122 6.68 3.69 -12.20
CA ILE A 122 7.32 3.81 -13.52
C ILE A 122 8.49 4.80 -13.41
N ILE A 123 9.68 4.33 -13.72
CA ILE A 123 10.85 5.17 -13.90
C ILE A 123 10.78 5.72 -15.31
N GLY A 124 10.37 6.98 -15.43
CA GLY A 124 10.16 7.63 -16.71
C GLY A 124 11.46 7.91 -17.46
N ASN A 125 11.40 7.88 -18.78
CA ASN A 125 12.54 8.24 -19.64
C ASN A 125 12.93 9.71 -19.49
N ASP A 126 12.06 10.52 -18.91
CA ASP A 126 12.29 11.94 -18.56
C ASP A 126 12.98 12.12 -17.19
N GLY A 127 13.30 11.03 -16.50
CA GLY A 127 13.95 11.04 -15.18
C GLY A 127 12.99 11.24 -14.00
N VAL A 128 11.69 11.25 -14.23
CA VAL A 128 10.67 11.39 -13.18
C VAL A 128 10.16 9.99 -12.76
N ASN A 129 9.95 9.80 -11.46
CA ASN A 129 9.40 8.57 -10.90
C ASN A 129 7.88 8.72 -10.73
N TYR A 130 7.09 8.06 -11.56
CA TYR A 130 5.64 8.12 -11.56
C TYR A 130 5.03 7.00 -10.76
N VAL A 131 4.04 7.32 -9.92
CA VAL A 131 3.30 6.32 -9.15
C VAL A 131 1.93 6.11 -9.78
N ILE A 132 1.54 4.86 -9.97
CA ILE A 132 0.29 4.46 -10.64
C ILE A 132 -0.57 3.57 -9.73
N ASP A 133 -1.82 3.33 -10.12
CA ASP A 133 -2.80 2.47 -9.43
C ASP A 133 -3.22 3.01 -8.04
N TRP A 134 -3.91 4.13 -8.05
CA TRP A 134 -4.42 4.80 -6.86
C TRP A 134 -5.80 4.27 -6.38
N ALA A 135 -6.23 3.11 -6.87
CA ALA A 135 -7.53 2.51 -6.54
C ALA A 135 -7.73 2.32 -5.02
N HIS A 136 -6.65 2.10 -4.29
CA HIS A 136 -6.68 1.74 -2.87
C HIS A 136 -6.28 2.87 -1.92
N VAL A 137 -5.96 4.03 -2.45
CA VAL A 137 -5.48 5.18 -1.67
C VAL A 137 -6.44 5.58 -0.55
N THR A 138 -5.87 6.01 0.56
CA THR A 138 -6.57 6.52 1.75
C THR A 138 -5.74 7.60 2.42
N GLN A 139 -6.33 8.35 3.37
CA GLN A 139 -5.56 9.13 4.32
C GLN A 139 -5.43 8.36 5.64
N GLY A 140 -4.23 8.26 6.19
CA GLY A 140 -4.04 7.47 7.39
C GLY A 140 -2.62 7.44 7.94
N ASN A 141 -2.30 6.35 8.60
CA ASN A 141 -1.01 6.11 9.23
C ASN A 141 -0.04 5.43 8.26
N GLY A 142 1.13 6.06 8.02
CA GLY A 142 2.15 5.53 7.11
C GLY A 142 2.69 4.16 7.51
N ALA A 143 2.71 3.82 8.81
CA ALA A 143 3.11 2.50 9.25
C ALA A 143 2.14 1.38 8.80
N ALA A 144 0.86 1.70 8.65
CA ALA A 144 -0.12 0.77 8.08
C ALA A 144 0.12 0.54 6.57
N ASP A 145 0.51 1.60 5.84
CA ASP A 145 0.88 1.48 4.43
C ASP A 145 2.16 0.66 4.26
N ALA A 146 3.16 0.88 5.13
CA ALA A 146 4.37 0.07 5.16
C ALA A 146 4.09 -1.40 5.51
N ALA A 147 3.21 -1.68 6.48
CA ALA A 147 2.78 -3.04 6.79
C ALA A 147 2.10 -3.72 5.59
N ARG A 148 1.30 -2.98 4.81
CA ARG A 148 0.71 -3.49 3.57
C ARG A 148 1.77 -3.82 2.53
N THR A 149 2.74 -2.95 2.31
CA THR A 149 3.86 -3.17 1.38
C THR A 149 4.69 -4.39 1.79
N TYR A 150 4.99 -4.54 3.09
CA TYR A 150 5.67 -5.73 3.63
C TYR A 150 4.92 -7.02 3.27
N LEU A 151 3.60 -7.07 3.52
CA LEU A 151 2.78 -8.24 3.18
C LEU A 151 2.72 -8.50 1.67
N LEU A 152 2.80 -7.48 0.82
CA LEU A 152 2.87 -7.63 -0.63
C LEU A 152 4.15 -8.31 -1.09
N PHE A 153 5.29 -7.99 -0.50
CA PHE A 153 6.54 -8.71 -0.75
C PHE A 153 6.46 -10.17 -0.27
N CYS A 154 5.92 -10.41 0.92
CA CYS A 154 5.73 -11.77 1.45
C CYS A 154 4.81 -12.61 0.55
N LEU A 155 3.71 -12.04 0.05
CA LEU A 155 2.78 -12.71 -0.88
C LEU A 155 3.45 -13.13 -2.20
N ARG A 156 4.47 -12.39 -2.63
CA ARG A 156 5.30 -12.78 -3.79
C ARG A 156 6.33 -13.86 -3.49
N GLY A 157 6.42 -14.32 -2.24
CA GLY A 157 7.41 -15.31 -1.80
C GLY A 157 8.80 -14.72 -1.52
N ASP A 158 8.96 -13.41 -1.50
CA ASP A 158 10.24 -12.75 -1.24
C ASP A 158 10.35 -12.19 0.18
N GLN A 159 10.41 -13.11 1.14
CA GLN A 159 10.54 -12.77 2.56
C GLN A 159 11.80 -11.95 2.85
N LYS A 160 12.93 -12.27 2.18
CA LYS A 160 14.19 -11.55 2.39
C LYS A 160 14.10 -10.09 1.96
N LEU A 161 13.46 -9.84 0.84
CA LEU A 161 13.24 -8.48 0.34
C LEU A 161 12.24 -7.73 1.23
N ALA A 162 11.19 -8.41 1.72
CA ALA A 162 10.25 -7.86 2.68
C ALA A 162 10.95 -7.36 3.95
N ASP A 163 11.83 -8.19 4.52
CA ASP A 163 12.58 -7.84 5.74
C ASP A 163 13.55 -6.67 5.50
N LYS A 164 14.29 -6.69 4.39
CA LYS A 164 15.16 -5.57 3.99
C LYS A 164 14.38 -4.27 3.79
N TYR A 165 13.22 -4.36 3.12
CA TYR A 165 12.34 -3.21 2.94
C TYR A 165 11.90 -2.63 4.29
N LEU A 166 11.42 -3.47 5.20
CA LEU A 166 10.92 -3.02 6.49
C LEU A 166 12.02 -2.37 7.34
N ASP A 167 13.21 -2.97 7.36
CA ASP A 167 14.36 -2.41 8.08
C ASP A 167 14.77 -1.05 7.51
N LEU A 168 14.81 -0.93 6.18
CA LEU A 168 15.15 0.32 5.51
C LEU A 168 14.10 1.41 5.72
N PHE A 169 12.81 1.06 5.59
CA PHE A 169 11.70 1.97 5.86
C PHE A 169 11.76 2.50 7.30
N CYS A 170 11.90 1.60 8.27
CA CYS A 170 11.98 1.98 9.68
C CYS A 170 13.18 2.88 9.96
N LYS A 171 14.35 2.58 9.39
CA LYS A 171 15.56 3.40 9.51
C LYS A 171 15.36 4.80 8.93
N LYS A 172 14.81 4.90 7.71
CA LYS A 172 14.66 6.20 7.01
C LYS A 172 13.56 7.07 7.62
N THR A 173 12.52 6.46 8.20
CA THR A 173 11.38 7.20 8.78
C THR A 173 11.45 7.40 10.28
N ASP A 174 12.50 6.89 10.95
CA ASP A 174 12.61 6.82 12.41
C ASP A 174 11.37 6.20 13.06
N THR A 175 10.81 5.17 12.41
CA THR A 175 9.63 4.44 12.89
C THR A 175 10.07 3.13 13.54
N ALA A 176 9.66 2.89 14.77
CA ALA A 176 9.97 1.62 15.44
C ALA A 176 9.39 0.42 14.66
N LYS A 177 10.20 -0.60 14.41
CA LYS A 177 9.78 -1.81 13.66
C LYS A 177 8.57 -2.49 14.31
N GLN A 178 8.56 -2.57 15.64
CA GLN A 178 7.44 -3.11 16.42
C GLN A 178 6.14 -2.34 16.18
N TYR A 179 6.21 -1.03 15.94
CA TYR A 179 5.02 -0.24 15.63
C TYR A 179 4.43 -0.60 14.27
N VAL A 180 5.25 -0.85 13.25
CA VAL A 180 4.79 -1.37 11.95
C VAL A 180 4.22 -2.78 12.11
N GLN A 181 4.89 -3.63 12.89
CA GLN A 181 4.44 -5.01 13.15
C GLN A 181 3.06 -5.07 13.82
N LYS A 182 2.74 -4.13 14.72
CA LYS A 182 1.39 -4.03 15.31
C LYS A 182 0.28 -3.80 14.28
N TRP A 183 0.60 -3.23 13.11
CA TRP A 183 -0.35 -3.07 12.02
C TRP A 183 -0.56 -4.33 11.18
N LEU A 184 0.36 -5.30 11.20
CA LEU A 184 0.30 -6.48 10.33
C LEU A 184 -1.00 -7.28 10.48
N PRO A 185 -1.45 -7.67 11.69
CA PRO A 185 -2.71 -8.41 11.86
C PRO A 185 -3.92 -7.64 11.32
N ILE A 186 -3.97 -6.34 11.61
CA ILE A 186 -5.06 -5.44 11.20
C ILE A 186 -5.12 -5.32 9.68
N VAL A 187 -3.97 -5.07 9.05
CA VAL A 187 -3.83 -4.94 7.59
C VAL A 187 -4.16 -6.27 6.92
N ALA A 188 -3.61 -7.38 7.41
CA ALA A 188 -3.83 -8.71 6.86
C ALA A 188 -5.31 -9.09 6.89
N ALA A 189 -5.99 -8.93 8.02
CA ALA A 189 -7.43 -9.18 8.13
C ALA A 189 -8.23 -8.29 7.16
N SER A 190 -7.91 -6.99 7.09
CA SER A 190 -8.62 -6.09 6.18
C SER A 190 -8.39 -6.39 4.69
N GLN A 191 -7.28 -7.04 4.32
CA GLN A 191 -6.97 -7.43 2.94
C GLN A 191 -7.53 -8.81 2.58
N SER A 192 -7.74 -9.70 3.54
CA SER A 192 -8.24 -11.06 3.30
C SER A 192 -9.63 -11.11 2.63
N VAL A 193 -10.40 -10.04 2.72
CA VAL A 193 -11.75 -9.93 2.10
C VAL A 193 -11.73 -9.57 0.61
N LYS A 194 -10.56 -9.45 -0.03
CA LYS A 194 -10.45 -9.07 -1.45
C LYS A 194 -10.75 -10.20 -2.45
N GLY A 195 -10.99 -11.42 -1.98
CA GLY A 195 -11.56 -12.48 -2.81
C GLY A 195 -10.57 -13.36 -3.58
N ASN A 196 -9.24 -13.23 -3.38
CA ASN A 196 -8.28 -14.21 -3.86
C ASN A 196 -8.07 -15.30 -2.77
N PRO A 197 -8.49 -16.57 -2.98
CA PRO A 197 -8.42 -17.61 -1.95
C PRO A 197 -6.99 -17.89 -1.46
N GLU A 198 -6.00 -17.93 -2.37
CA GLU A 198 -4.60 -18.22 -2.01
C GLU A 198 -4.00 -17.10 -1.15
N GLU A 199 -4.23 -15.85 -1.53
CA GLU A 199 -3.83 -14.70 -0.73
C GLU A 199 -4.57 -14.64 0.61
N ARG A 200 -5.86 -15.02 0.62
CA ARG A 200 -6.68 -15.02 1.83
C ARG A 200 -6.10 -15.93 2.90
N ASP A 201 -5.76 -17.17 2.57
CA ASP A 201 -5.22 -18.13 3.53
C ASP A 201 -3.85 -17.71 4.07
N PHE A 202 -3.03 -17.10 3.24
CA PHE A 202 -1.77 -16.49 3.67
C PHE A 202 -2.02 -15.33 4.64
N LEU A 203 -2.92 -14.39 4.30
CA LEU A 203 -3.22 -13.20 5.10
C LEU A 203 -3.87 -13.56 6.44
N LEU A 204 -4.75 -14.57 6.48
CA LEU A 204 -5.38 -14.99 7.72
C LEU A 204 -4.39 -15.55 8.75
N ARG A 205 -3.28 -16.15 8.30
CA ARG A 205 -2.21 -16.57 9.22
C ARG A 205 -1.52 -15.39 9.93
N TRP A 206 -1.53 -14.19 9.30
CA TRP A 206 -1.04 -12.97 9.91
C TRP A 206 -2.09 -12.27 10.78
N ALA A 207 -3.38 -12.55 10.53
CA ALA A 207 -4.48 -12.00 11.30
C ALA A 207 -4.65 -12.72 12.66
N ASP A 208 -4.06 -13.90 12.78
CA ASP A 208 -4.04 -14.64 14.05
C ASP A 208 -3.22 -13.87 15.07
N VAL A 209 -3.90 -13.38 16.09
CA VAL A 209 -3.32 -12.48 17.07
C VAL A 209 -2.59 -13.31 18.11
N VAL A 210 -1.36 -13.70 17.82
CA VAL A 210 -0.43 -14.17 18.84
C VAL A 210 0.18 -12.95 19.50
N ASP A 211 -0.05 -12.77 20.79
CA ASP A 211 0.69 -11.77 21.56
C ASP A 211 2.17 -12.17 21.54
N TYR A 212 2.95 -11.44 20.78
CA TYR A 212 4.40 -11.46 20.93
C TYR A 212 4.71 -10.64 22.19
N GLU A 213 4.84 -11.33 23.33
CA GLU A 213 5.48 -10.79 24.51
C GLU A 213 6.95 -10.46 24.28
#